data_4522678d42622872e3c3d1091143b4f7
#
_entry.id   4522678d42622872e3c3d1091143b4f7
#
_cell.length_a   1.000
_cell.length_b   1.000
_cell.length_c   1.000
_cell.angle_alpha   90.00
_cell.angle_beta   90.00
_cell.angle_gamma   90.00
#
_symmetry.space_group_name_H-M   'P 1'
#
loop_
_entity.id
_entity.type
_entity.pdbx_description
1 polymer ?
#
loop_
_entity_poly.entity_id
_entity_poly.type
_entity_poly.pdbx_seq_one_letter_code
_entity_poly.pdbx_strand_id
1 'polypeptide(L)'
;MRDEHIPETTSLKRTLSVPLVTLYGLGTILGAGIYVLIGEVAGKAGIFAPVSFLIASVIAGFTAFSYAELSSRYPQSAGEAAYAQEAFSIHWISAAVGWSVVIIGSVSAATIANGFVGYFKIFIDTPDWLAITILVITLGIIAGWGITESITVASIITIIEILGLLSVIVIAGDSFAELPGRLEEFIPPLDAQAWLAVALGAFLAFYAFVGFEDIVNVAEEVK
;
A
#
# COMPACT_ATOMS: atom_id res chain seq x y z
N MET A 1 -16.26 14.56 -47.32
CA MET A 1 -15.77 14.98 -46.01
C MET A 1 -16.54 14.15 -45.01
N ARG A 2 -15.91 13.12 -44.41
CA ARG A 2 -16.46 12.42 -43.27
C ARG A 2 -15.96 13.18 -42.05
N ASP A 3 -16.89 13.75 -41.28
CA ASP A 3 -16.59 14.26 -39.97
C ASP A 3 -16.11 13.08 -39.11
N GLU A 4 -14.80 12.97 -38.93
CA GLU A 4 -14.24 12.09 -37.90
C GLU A 4 -14.67 12.66 -36.56
N HIS A 5 -15.65 12.02 -35.94
CA HIS A 5 -16.04 12.22 -34.57
C HIS A 5 -14.84 11.83 -33.70
N ILE A 6 -13.99 12.80 -33.37
CA ILE A 6 -12.98 12.62 -32.32
C ILE A 6 -13.80 12.40 -31.05
N PRO A 7 -13.70 11.24 -30.39
CA PRO A 7 -14.38 11.03 -29.13
C PRO A 7 -13.88 12.11 -28.16
N GLU A 8 -14.79 12.90 -27.60
CA GLU A 8 -14.48 13.80 -26.50
C GLU A 8 -13.81 12.94 -25.41
N THR A 9 -12.56 13.24 -25.11
CA THR A 9 -11.89 12.67 -23.95
C THR A 9 -12.63 13.19 -22.73
N THR A 10 -13.51 12.38 -22.16
CA THR A 10 -14.20 12.67 -20.91
C THR A 10 -13.15 12.70 -19.81
N SER A 11 -12.66 13.90 -19.48
CA SER A 11 -11.78 14.09 -18.32
C SER A 11 -12.57 13.82 -17.04
N LEU A 12 -11.96 13.12 -16.10
CA LEU A 12 -12.55 12.88 -14.80
C LEU A 12 -12.72 14.18 -14.01
N LYS A 13 -13.75 14.21 -13.17
CA LYS A 13 -14.05 15.42 -12.39
C LYS A 13 -13.06 15.54 -11.23
N ARG A 14 -12.30 16.61 -11.17
CA ARG A 14 -11.38 16.91 -10.06
C ARG A 14 -12.15 17.25 -8.80
N THR A 15 -12.26 16.28 -7.89
CA THR A 15 -13.00 16.42 -6.63
C THR A 15 -12.12 16.27 -5.40
N LEU A 16 -10.96 15.59 -5.53
CA LEU A 16 -10.09 15.23 -4.43
C LEU A 16 -9.16 16.37 -4.04
N SER A 17 -9.13 16.71 -2.75
CA SER A 17 -8.17 17.66 -2.21
C SER A 17 -6.85 16.96 -1.85
N VAL A 18 -5.75 17.72 -1.86
CA VAL A 18 -4.42 17.19 -1.50
C VAL A 18 -4.41 16.50 -0.11
N PRO A 19 -5.00 17.07 0.97
CA PRO A 19 -5.05 16.36 2.25
C PRO A 19 -5.79 15.03 2.19
N LEU A 20 -6.88 14.95 1.43
CA LEU A 20 -7.67 13.74 1.30
C LEU A 20 -6.89 12.63 0.57
N VAL A 21 -6.20 12.99 -0.53
CA VAL A 21 -5.33 12.06 -1.26
C VAL A 21 -4.12 11.64 -0.42
N THR A 22 -3.58 12.54 0.38
CA THR A 22 -2.48 12.21 1.31
C THR A 22 -2.93 11.20 2.36
N LEU A 23 -4.11 11.38 2.96
CA LEU A 23 -4.66 10.41 3.92
C LEU A 23 -4.99 9.08 3.25
N TYR A 24 -5.53 9.10 2.04
CA TYR A 24 -5.76 7.90 1.25
C TYR A 24 -4.45 7.13 1.01
N GLY A 25 -3.41 7.81 0.50
CA GLY A 25 -2.12 7.19 0.25
C GLY A 25 -1.41 6.72 1.52
N LEU A 26 -1.55 7.43 2.65
CA LEU A 26 -1.05 6.94 3.93
C LEU A 26 -1.79 5.67 4.35
N GLY A 27 -3.11 5.58 4.15
CA GLY A 27 -3.89 4.40 4.49
C GLY A 27 -3.55 3.18 3.63
N THR A 28 -3.30 3.37 2.34
CA THR A 28 -2.89 2.28 1.47
C THR A 28 -1.51 1.72 1.85
N ILE A 29 -0.60 2.56 2.36
CA ILE A 29 0.74 2.16 2.80
C ILE A 29 0.72 1.59 4.23
N LEU A 30 0.09 2.30 5.18
CA LEU A 30 0.11 1.93 6.61
C LEU A 30 -0.76 0.71 6.93
N GLY A 31 -1.80 0.45 6.15
CA GLY A 31 -2.84 -0.56 6.37
C GLY A 31 -2.34 -1.96 6.77
N ALA A 32 -2.84 -2.98 6.12
CA ALA A 32 -2.49 -4.37 6.43
C ALA A 32 -0.98 -4.66 6.36
N GLY A 33 -0.21 -3.88 5.60
CA GLY A 33 1.23 -4.06 5.47
C GLY A 33 1.95 -4.09 6.80
N ILE A 34 1.73 -3.09 7.66
CA ILE A 34 2.40 -3.05 8.96
C ILE A 34 1.75 -4.02 9.97
N TYR A 35 0.42 -4.06 10.04
CA TYR A 35 -0.27 -4.86 11.06
C TYR A 35 -0.14 -6.37 10.86
N VAL A 36 -0.10 -6.84 9.61
CA VAL A 36 -0.03 -8.27 9.29
C VAL A 36 1.43 -8.73 9.15
N LEU A 37 2.29 -7.92 8.52
CA LEU A 37 3.63 -8.36 8.15
C LEU A 37 4.70 -8.16 9.21
N ILE A 38 4.48 -7.29 10.21
CA ILE A 38 5.51 -7.05 11.24
C ILE A 38 5.92 -8.34 11.95
N GLY A 39 4.95 -9.22 12.24
CA GLY A 39 5.21 -10.54 12.84
C GLY A 39 5.99 -11.48 11.92
N GLU A 40 5.65 -11.49 10.62
CA GLU A 40 6.33 -12.31 9.62
C GLU A 40 7.78 -11.85 9.39
N VAL A 41 7.98 -10.54 9.30
CA VAL A 41 9.33 -9.95 9.17
C VAL A 41 10.17 -10.28 10.41
N ALA A 42 9.61 -10.09 11.60
CA ALA A 42 10.27 -10.44 12.85
C ALA A 42 10.58 -11.95 12.95
N GLY A 43 9.68 -12.80 12.47
CA GLY A 43 9.88 -14.24 12.39
C GLY A 43 11.04 -14.67 11.46
N LYS A 44 11.32 -13.89 10.41
CA LYS A 44 12.43 -14.15 9.46
C LYS A 44 13.74 -13.49 9.87
N ALA A 45 13.70 -12.21 10.22
CA ALA A 45 14.87 -11.40 10.50
C ALA A 45 15.23 -11.35 12.01
N GLY A 46 14.35 -11.85 12.88
CA GLY A 46 14.57 -11.79 14.32
C GLY A 46 14.76 -10.34 14.80
N ILE A 47 15.78 -10.14 15.63
CA ILE A 47 16.13 -8.82 16.17
C ILE A 47 16.57 -7.82 15.08
N PHE A 48 16.95 -8.30 13.90
CA PHE A 48 17.35 -7.46 12.76
C PHE A 48 16.17 -6.96 11.92
N ALA A 49 14.91 -7.23 12.31
CA ALA A 49 13.72 -6.75 11.61
C ALA A 49 13.74 -5.24 11.33
N PRO A 50 14.17 -4.34 12.24
CA PRO A 50 14.29 -2.92 11.95
C PRO A 50 15.21 -2.62 10.77
N VAL A 51 16.33 -3.33 10.62
CA VAL A 51 17.26 -3.19 9.47
C VAL A 51 16.58 -3.63 8.18
N SER A 52 15.81 -4.72 8.22
CA SER A 52 14.99 -5.17 7.08
C SER A 52 14.00 -4.11 6.62
N PHE A 53 13.27 -3.47 7.54
CA PHE A 53 12.37 -2.37 7.22
C PHE A 53 13.10 -1.14 6.68
N LEU A 54 14.28 -0.80 7.21
CA LEU A 54 15.08 0.32 6.69
C LEU A 54 15.54 0.06 5.26
N ILE A 55 16.04 -1.13 4.94
CA ILE A 55 16.43 -1.49 3.58
C ILE A 55 15.21 -1.41 2.63
N ALA A 56 14.09 -2.00 3.04
CA ALA A 56 12.86 -1.98 2.27
C ALA A 56 12.36 -0.54 2.03
N SER A 57 12.42 0.33 3.04
CA SER A 57 11.99 1.74 2.94
C SER A 57 12.84 2.53 1.95
N VAL A 58 14.16 2.28 1.91
CA VAL A 58 15.05 2.94 0.95
C VAL A 58 14.70 2.53 -0.48
N ILE A 59 14.48 1.24 -0.73
CA ILE A 59 14.10 0.73 -2.06
C ILE A 59 12.73 1.28 -2.45
N ALA A 60 11.74 1.23 -1.55
CA ALA A 60 10.41 1.77 -1.77
C ALA A 60 10.46 3.28 -2.05
N GLY A 61 11.31 4.02 -1.33
CA GLY A 61 11.52 5.45 -1.53
C GLY A 61 11.99 5.79 -2.95
N PHE A 62 12.99 5.09 -3.48
CA PHE A 62 13.44 5.29 -4.87
C PHE A 62 12.31 5.01 -5.86
N THR A 63 11.53 3.97 -5.64
CA THR A 63 10.38 3.65 -6.48
C THR A 63 9.31 4.73 -6.39
N ALA A 64 8.97 5.19 -5.18
CA ALA A 64 7.97 6.24 -4.96
C ALA A 64 8.37 7.56 -5.63
N PHE A 65 9.65 7.96 -5.63
CA PHE A 65 10.13 9.13 -6.37
C PHE A 65 9.91 8.99 -7.89
N SER A 66 10.13 7.79 -8.44
CA SER A 66 9.86 7.54 -9.86
C SER A 66 8.36 7.68 -10.19
N TYR A 67 7.49 7.15 -9.32
CA TYR A 67 6.03 7.31 -9.47
C TYR A 67 5.59 8.77 -9.32
N ALA A 68 6.17 9.52 -8.39
CA ALA A 68 5.87 10.94 -8.23
C ALA A 68 6.26 11.76 -9.48
N GLU A 69 7.39 11.46 -10.10
CA GLU A 69 7.80 12.09 -11.36
C GLU A 69 6.85 11.72 -12.50
N LEU A 70 6.54 10.44 -12.67
CA LEU A 70 5.68 9.95 -13.74
C LEU A 70 4.25 10.50 -13.61
N SER A 71 3.66 10.47 -12.41
CA SER A 71 2.31 10.98 -12.18
C SER A 71 2.20 12.50 -12.39
N SER A 72 3.27 13.25 -12.13
CA SER A 72 3.30 14.69 -12.41
C SER A 72 3.38 15.00 -13.89
N ARG A 73 4.03 14.13 -14.69
CA ARG A 73 4.15 14.28 -16.15
C ARG A 73 2.93 13.75 -16.90
N TYR A 74 2.36 12.66 -16.41
CA TYR A 74 1.24 11.94 -17.03
C TYR A 74 0.13 11.70 -15.99
N PRO A 75 -0.64 12.74 -15.63
CA PRO A 75 -1.68 12.64 -14.59
C PRO A 75 -2.94 11.93 -15.14
N GLN A 76 -2.82 10.65 -15.42
CA GLN A 76 -3.89 9.80 -15.94
C GLN A 76 -4.23 8.71 -14.94
N SER A 77 -5.50 8.41 -14.74
CA SER A 77 -5.99 7.36 -13.82
C SER A 77 -5.66 5.93 -14.27
N ALA A 78 -5.03 5.76 -15.44
CA ALA A 78 -4.52 4.47 -15.90
C ALA A 78 -3.13 4.11 -15.32
N GLY A 79 -2.52 5.00 -14.54
CA GLY A 79 -1.28 4.77 -13.81
C GLY A 79 -0.19 4.11 -14.65
N GLU A 80 0.30 2.96 -14.18
CA GLU A 80 1.41 2.21 -14.79
C GLU A 80 1.16 1.82 -16.24
N ALA A 81 -0.08 1.51 -16.62
CA ALA A 81 -0.42 1.16 -17.99
C ALA A 81 -0.23 2.36 -18.93
N ALA A 82 -0.58 3.58 -18.48
CA ALA A 82 -0.34 4.81 -19.22
C ALA A 82 1.16 5.09 -19.33
N TYR A 83 1.91 4.93 -18.24
CA TYR A 83 3.36 5.14 -18.25
C TYR A 83 4.06 4.16 -19.20
N ALA A 84 3.64 2.90 -19.20
CA ALA A 84 4.17 1.90 -20.14
C ALA A 84 3.83 2.25 -21.62
N GLN A 85 2.63 2.78 -21.87
CA GLN A 85 2.23 3.22 -23.21
C GLN A 85 3.09 4.39 -23.68
N GLU A 86 3.32 5.38 -22.85
CA GLU A 86 4.14 6.55 -23.18
C GLU A 86 5.62 6.19 -23.38
N ALA A 87 6.15 5.29 -22.54
CA ALA A 87 7.56 4.90 -22.60
C ALA A 87 7.87 4.01 -23.83
N PHE A 88 7.00 3.07 -24.16
CA PHE A 88 7.28 2.05 -25.18
C PHE A 88 6.48 2.24 -26.47
N SER A 89 5.37 2.98 -26.43
CA SER A 89 4.43 3.17 -27.56
C SER A 89 3.93 1.82 -28.14
N ILE A 90 3.85 0.78 -27.32
CA ILE A 90 3.48 -0.58 -27.72
C ILE A 90 2.26 -1.03 -26.92
N HIS A 91 1.11 -1.10 -27.59
CA HIS A 91 -0.18 -1.39 -26.94
C HIS A 91 -0.22 -2.70 -26.13
N TRP A 92 0.40 -3.77 -26.63
CA TRP A 92 0.36 -5.03 -25.90
C TRP A 92 1.15 -4.99 -24.59
N ILE A 93 2.23 -4.21 -24.50
CA ILE A 93 2.99 -4.01 -23.25
C ILE A 93 2.12 -3.25 -22.25
N SER A 94 1.50 -2.15 -22.67
CA SER A 94 0.58 -1.39 -21.83
C SER A 94 -0.58 -2.24 -21.32
N ALA A 95 -1.19 -3.05 -22.20
CA ALA A 95 -2.25 -3.98 -21.81
C ALA A 95 -1.75 -5.05 -20.83
N ALA A 96 -0.56 -5.61 -21.03
CA ALA A 96 0.03 -6.60 -20.11
C ALA A 96 0.30 -5.99 -18.73
N VAL A 97 0.81 -4.74 -18.68
CA VAL A 97 1.00 -3.99 -17.42
C VAL A 97 -0.34 -3.77 -16.73
N GLY A 98 -1.35 -3.27 -17.44
CA GLY A 98 -2.69 -3.05 -16.87
C GLY A 98 -3.30 -4.34 -16.29
N TRP A 99 -3.21 -5.46 -17.01
CA TRP A 99 -3.66 -6.76 -16.48
C TRP A 99 -2.86 -7.21 -15.27
N SER A 100 -1.53 -6.95 -15.24
CA SER A 100 -0.70 -7.27 -14.09
C SER A 100 -1.13 -6.48 -12.84
N VAL A 101 -1.46 -5.19 -12.99
CA VAL A 101 -1.98 -4.35 -11.90
C VAL A 101 -3.30 -4.92 -11.34
N VAL A 102 -4.22 -5.33 -12.22
CA VAL A 102 -5.49 -5.97 -11.80
C VAL A 102 -5.25 -7.26 -11.02
N ILE A 103 -4.32 -8.11 -11.49
CA ILE A 103 -3.97 -9.37 -10.82
C ILE A 103 -3.33 -9.08 -9.46
N ILE A 104 -2.37 -8.15 -9.40
CA ILE A 104 -1.69 -7.76 -8.15
C ILE A 104 -2.72 -7.24 -7.14
N GLY A 105 -3.59 -6.31 -7.54
CA GLY A 105 -4.64 -5.77 -6.69
C GLY A 105 -5.59 -6.84 -6.18
N SER A 106 -5.98 -7.81 -7.03
CA SER A 106 -6.84 -8.92 -6.63
C SER A 106 -6.17 -9.84 -5.61
N VAL A 107 -4.90 -10.17 -5.80
CA VAL A 107 -4.11 -11.00 -4.86
C VAL A 107 -3.90 -10.25 -3.55
N SER A 108 -3.57 -8.94 -3.60
CA SER A 108 -3.44 -8.10 -2.42
C SER A 108 -4.74 -8.03 -1.62
N ALA A 109 -5.86 -7.78 -2.27
CA ALA A 109 -7.18 -7.74 -1.62
C ALA A 109 -7.52 -9.08 -0.94
N ALA A 110 -7.24 -10.21 -1.59
CA ALA A 110 -7.44 -11.54 -1.01
C ALA A 110 -6.53 -11.77 0.19
N THR A 111 -5.26 -11.35 0.13
CA THR A 111 -4.30 -11.48 1.23
C THR A 111 -4.73 -10.66 2.44
N ILE A 112 -5.13 -9.40 2.21
CA ILE A 112 -5.60 -8.50 3.26
C ILE A 112 -6.89 -9.01 3.90
N ALA A 113 -7.84 -9.53 3.10
CA ALA A 113 -9.08 -10.12 3.61
C ALA A 113 -8.81 -11.33 4.52
N ASN A 114 -7.85 -12.19 4.17
CA ASN A 114 -7.43 -13.30 5.03
C ASN A 114 -6.74 -12.81 6.32
N GLY A 115 -5.89 -11.78 6.23
CA GLY A 115 -5.27 -11.16 7.40
C GLY A 115 -6.31 -10.56 8.36
N PHE A 116 -7.34 -9.89 7.81
CA PHE A 116 -8.46 -9.35 8.59
C PHE A 116 -9.18 -10.42 9.41
N VAL A 117 -9.44 -11.60 8.83
CA VAL A 117 -10.13 -12.71 9.52
C VAL A 117 -9.40 -13.11 10.79
N GLY A 118 -8.07 -13.15 10.76
CA GLY A 118 -7.26 -13.49 11.94
C GLY A 118 -7.52 -12.55 13.12
N TYR A 119 -7.63 -11.25 12.87
CA TYR A 119 -7.97 -10.25 13.89
C TYR A 119 -9.45 -10.28 14.28
N PHE A 120 -10.33 -10.42 13.30
CA PHE A 120 -11.78 -10.43 13.52
C PHE A 120 -12.25 -11.57 14.42
N LYS A 121 -11.65 -12.74 14.26
CA LYS A 121 -11.94 -13.93 15.07
C LYS A 121 -11.57 -13.82 16.55
N ILE A 122 -10.72 -12.87 16.92
CA ILE A 122 -10.43 -12.59 18.34
C ILE A 122 -11.69 -12.06 19.05
N PHE A 123 -12.57 -11.37 18.30
CA PHE A 123 -13.78 -10.74 18.85
C PHE A 123 -15.04 -11.55 18.59
N ILE A 124 -15.14 -12.17 17.42
CA ILE A 124 -16.36 -12.87 16.97
C ILE A 124 -15.94 -14.17 16.28
N ASP A 125 -16.33 -15.30 16.87
CA ASP A 125 -16.10 -16.62 16.26
C ASP A 125 -17.06 -16.85 15.10
N THR A 126 -16.54 -16.72 13.88
CA THR A 126 -17.29 -16.88 12.64
C THR A 126 -16.51 -17.73 11.63
N PRO A 127 -17.19 -18.45 10.73
CA PRO A 127 -16.52 -19.11 9.62
C PRO A 127 -15.77 -18.09 8.73
N ASP A 128 -14.54 -18.41 8.31
CA ASP A 128 -13.66 -17.54 7.54
C ASP A 128 -14.33 -17.02 6.27
N TRP A 129 -14.98 -17.93 5.53
CA TRP A 129 -15.66 -17.57 4.29
C TRP A 129 -16.76 -16.52 4.50
N LEU A 130 -17.47 -16.57 5.65
CA LEU A 130 -18.55 -15.62 5.96
C LEU A 130 -17.98 -14.24 6.28
N ALA A 131 -16.93 -14.18 7.11
CA ALA A 131 -16.25 -12.93 7.45
C ALA A 131 -15.67 -12.25 6.19
N ILE A 132 -14.99 -13.03 5.32
CA ILE A 132 -14.44 -12.52 4.06
C ILE A 132 -15.56 -12.02 3.14
N THR A 133 -16.64 -12.79 3.00
CA THR A 133 -17.76 -12.41 2.12
C THR A 133 -18.42 -11.10 2.57
N ILE A 134 -18.68 -10.96 3.87
CA ILE A 134 -19.27 -9.73 4.43
C ILE A 134 -18.32 -8.55 4.21
N LEU A 135 -17.01 -8.73 4.48
CA LEU A 135 -16.01 -7.69 4.27
C LEU A 135 -15.99 -7.22 2.82
N VAL A 136 -15.83 -8.17 1.88
CA VAL A 136 -15.72 -7.85 0.44
C VAL A 136 -16.99 -7.17 -0.08
N ILE A 137 -18.19 -7.66 0.30
CA ILE A 137 -19.45 -7.04 -0.11
C ILE A 137 -19.56 -5.62 0.48
N THR A 138 -19.24 -5.43 1.76
CA THR A 138 -19.30 -4.11 2.40
C THR A 138 -18.37 -3.11 1.72
N LEU A 139 -17.10 -3.50 1.49
CA LEU A 139 -16.14 -2.64 0.80
C LEU A 139 -16.54 -2.40 -0.66
N GLY A 140 -17.10 -3.41 -1.35
CA GLY A 140 -17.61 -3.27 -2.71
C GLY A 140 -18.78 -2.27 -2.81
N ILE A 141 -19.69 -2.27 -1.82
CA ILE A 141 -20.76 -1.27 -1.73
C ILE A 141 -20.18 0.13 -1.53
N ILE A 142 -19.24 0.29 -0.61
CA ILE A 142 -18.56 1.58 -0.35
C ILE A 142 -17.86 2.07 -1.61
N ALA A 143 -17.12 1.21 -2.29
CA ALA A 143 -16.46 1.55 -3.55
C ALA A 143 -17.44 1.96 -4.65
N GLY A 144 -18.62 1.35 -4.68
CA GLY A 144 -19.68 1.66 -5.64
C GLY A 144 -20.41 2.99 -5.40
N TRP A 145 -20.27 3.62 -4.23
CA TRP A 145 -20.90 4.92 -3.95
C TRP A 145 -20.27 6.07 -4.75
N GLY A 146 -18.96 6.01 -4.95
CA GLY A 146 -18.21 7.01 -5.69
C GLY A 146 -16.83 7.25 -5.10
N ILE A 147 -15.95 7.87 -5.89
CA ILE A 147 -14.55 8.05 -5.51
C ILE A 147 -14.40 8.94 -4.26
N THR A 148 -15.14 10.03 -4.16
CA THR A 148 -15.04 10.98 -3.04
C THR A 148 -15.50 10.33 -1.73
N GLU A 149 -16.59 9.57 -1.76
CA GLU A 149 -17.15 8.86 -0.60
C GLU A 149 -16.20 7.75 -0.15
N SER A 150 -15.71 6.94 -1.09
CA SER A 150 -14.77 5.85 -0.82
C SER A 150 -13.48 6.37 -0.19
N ILE A 151 -12.87 7.41 -0.76
CA ILE A 151 -11.64 7.99 -0.24
C ILE A 151 -11.88 8.69 1.11
N THR A 152 -13.05 9.27 1.32
CA THR A 152 -13.41 9.85 2.63
C THR A 152 -13.48 8.78 3.71
N VAL A 153 -14.15 7.66 3.43
CA VAL A 153 -14.22 6.51 4.37
C VAL A 153 -12.82 5.96 4.63
N ALA A 154 -12.04 5.73 3.59
CA ALA A 154 -10.65 5.28 3.72
C ALA A 154 -9.81 6.25 4.58
N SER A 155 -9.94 7.56 4.37
CA SER A 155 -9.23 8.57 5.16
C SER A 155 -9.60 8.57 6.64
N ILE A 156 -10.87 8.33 6.96
CA ILE A 156 -11.31 8.20 8.38
C ILE A 156 -10.67 6.96 9.00
N ILE A 157 -10.67 5.83 8.29
CA ILE A 157 -10.03 4.60 8.75
C ILE A 157 -8.53 4.83 8.95
N THR A 158 -7.86 5.50 8.01
CA THR A 158 -6.44 5.85 8.11
C THR A 158 -6.12 6.66 9.36
N ILE A 159 -6.97 7.62 9.74
CA ILE A 159 -6.78 8.38 10.98
C ILE A 159 -6.85 7.43 12.19
N ILE A 160 -7.79 6.50 12.21
CA ILE A 160 -7.91 5.50 13.28
C ILE A 160 -6.66 4.62 13.34
N GLU A 161 -6.15 4.17 12.19
CA GLU A 161 -4.92 3.38 12.08
C GLU A 161 -3.70 4.15 12.63
N ILE A 162 -3.52 5.40 12.22
CA ILE A 162 -2.43 6.26 12.72
C ILE A 162 -2.53 6.41 14.23
N LEU A 163 -3.72 6.69 14.77
CA LEU A 163 -3.93 6.80 16.22
C LEU A 163 -3.63 5.47 16.92
N GLY A 164 -3.98 4.34 16.33
CA GLY A 164 -3.64 3.01 16.82
C GLY A 164 -2.12 2.80 16.91
N LEU A 165 -1.38 3.08 15.84
CA LEU A 165 0.08 2.98 15.82
C LEU A 165 0.75 3.93 16.82
N LEU A 166 0.29 5.18 16.89
CA LEU A 166 0.79 6.14 17.89
C LEU A 166 0.52 5.68 19.31
N SER A 167 -0.62 5.05 19.57
CA SER A 167 -0.95 4.48 20.88
C SER A 167 0.04 3.38 21.28
N VAL A 168 0.40 2.50 20.35
CA VAL A 168 1.43 1.46 20.58
C VAL A 168 2.79 2.10 20.92
N ILE A 169 3.19 3.15 20.18
CA ILE A 169 4.45 3.88 20.43
C ILE A 169 4.44 4.51 21.82
N VAL A 170 3.33 5.14 22.22
CA VAL A 170 3.19 5.78 23.53
C VAL A 170 3.25 4.73 24.65
N ILE A 171 2.55 3.60 24.50
CA ILE A 171 2.55 2.51 25.50
C ILE A 171 3.95 1.90 25.63
N ALA A 172 4.70 1.78 24.52
CA ALA A 172 6.06 1.28 24.50
C ALA A 172 7.11 2.32 24.97
N GLY A 173 6.70 3.51 25.42
CA GLY A 173 7.56 4.65 25.74
C GLY A 173 8.72 4.34 26.68
N ASP A 174 8.50 3.55 27.72
CA ASP A 174 9.56 3.17 28.68
C ASP A 174 10.65 2.31 27.99
N SER A 175 10.27 1.46 27.04
CA SER A 175 11.21 0.65 26.26
C SER A 175 12.10 1.50 25.34
N PHE A 176 11.64 2.68 24.90
CA PHE A 176 12.46 3.60 24.12
C PHE A 176 13.60 4.23 24.93
N ALA A 177 13.44 4.37 26.23
CA ALA A 177 14.51 4.88 27.11
C ALA A 177 15.72 3.93 27.16
N GLU A 178 15.50 2.62 26.98
CA GLU A 178 16.55 1.61 26.94
C GLU A 178 17.19 1.46 25.55
N LEU A 179 16.52 1.93 24.50
CA LEU A 179 16.92 1.73 23.11
C LEU A 179 18.34 2.21 22.78
N PRO A 180 18.81 3.40 23.27
CA PRO A 180 20.17 3.86 22.98
C PRO A 180 21.26 2.88 23.46
N GLY A 181 21.02 2.20 24.58
CA GLY A 181 21.96 1.19 25.12
C GLY A 181 21.92 -0.16 24.38
N ARG A 182 20.92 -0.37 23.57
CA ARG A 182 20.67 -1.63 22.85
C ARG A 182 20.83 -1.52 21.32
N LEU A 183 21.22 -0.36 20.81
CA LEU A 183 21.34 -0.14 19.36
C LEU A 183 22.29 -1.13 18.67
N GLU A 184 23.36 -1.55 19.36
CA GLU A 184 24.32 -2.52 18.84
C GLU A 184 23.69 -3.90 18.59
N GLU A 185 22.64 -4.28 19.35
CA GLU A 185 21.93 -5.55 19.17
C GLU A 185 21.22 -5.64 17.83
N PHE A 186 20.84 -4.51 17.23
CA PHE A 186 20.13 -4.42 15.95
C PHE A 186 21.07 -4.42 14.74
N ILE A 187 22.39 -4.35 14.97
CA ILE A 187 23.36 -4.35 13.87
C ILE A 187 23.69 -5.80 13.49
N PRO A 188 23.37 -6.25 12.26
CA PRO A 188 23.66 -7.60 11.84
C PRO A 188 25.16 -7.83 11.82
N PRO A 189 25.68 -8.95 12.36
CA PRO A 189 27.08 -9.30 12.24
C PRO A 189 27.46 -9.52 10.76
N LEU A 190 28.75 -9.44 10.44
CA LEU A 190 29.26 -9.71 9.10
C LEU A 190 29.27 -11.23 8.82
N ASP A 191 28.07 -11.82 8.85
CA ASP A 191 27.80 -13.23 8.63
C ASP A 191 26.76 -13.40 7.53
N ALA A 192 26.98 -14.34 6.62
CA ALA A 192 26.09 -14.56 5.48
C ALA A 192 24.69 -14.99 5.90
N GLN A 193 24.55 -15.72 7.00
CA GLN A 193 23.27 -16.20 7.50
C GLN A 193 22.42 -15.05 8.07
N ALA A 194 23.03 -14.14 8.83
CA ALA A 194 22.37 -12.97 9.37
C ALA A 194 21.88 -12.05 8.23
N TRP A 195 22.71 -11.80 7.22
CA TRP A 195 22.32 -10.97 6.07
C TRP A 195 21.30 -11.63 5.15
N LEU A 196 21.31 -12.96 5.03
CA LEU A 196 20.22 -13.68 4.34
C LEU A 196 18.89 -13.51 5.08
N ALA A 197 18.88 -13.60 6.41
CA ALA A 197 17.69 -13.37 7.22
C ALA A 197 17.17 -11.93 7.07
N VAL A 198 18.08 -10.92 7.09
CA VAL A 198 17.75 -9.52 6.82
C VAL A 198 17.17 -9.34 5.42
N ALA A 199 17.77 -9.95 4.40
CA ALA A 199 17.29 -9.84 3.02
C ALA A 199 15.90 -10.46 2.83
N LEU A 200 15.65 -11.63 3.42
CA LEU A 200 14.33 -12.27 3.42
C LEU A 200 13.30 -11.41 4.17
N GLY A 201 13.71 -10.84 5.32
CA GLY A 201 12.88 -9.88 6.05
C GLY A 201 12.60 -8.63 5.24
N ALA A 202 13.60 -8.07 4.54
CA ALA A 202 13.43 -6.89 3.70
C ALA A 202 12.53 -7.14 2.48
N PHE A 203 12.59 -8.34 1.90
CA PHE A 203 11.68 -8.75 0.84
C PHE A 203 10.21 -8.74 1.31
N LEU A 204 9.94 -9.27 2.51
CA LEU A 204 8.61 -9.22 3.09
C LEU A 204 8.22 -7.79 3.51
N ALA A 205 9.15 -7.06 4.14
CA ALA A 205 8.92 -5.69 4.58
C ALA A 205 8.64 -4.74 3.41
N PHE A 206 9.19 -5.01 2.22
CA PHE A 206 8.91 -4.20 1.02
C PHE A 206 7.42 -4.18 0.69
N TYR A 207 6.72 -5.30 0.86
CA TYR A 207 5.26 -5.36 0.67
C TYR A 207 4.50 -4.42 1.63
N ALA A 208 5.03 -4.16 2.84
CA ALA A 208 4.42 -3.20 3.76
C ALA A 208 4.50 -1.74 3.28
N PHE A 209 5.35 -1.44 2.31
CA PHE A 209 5.45 -0.12 1.69
C PHE A 209 4.69 -0.03 0.35
N VAL A 210 4.20 -1.15 -0.19
CA VAL A 210 3.36 -1.20 -1.38
C VAL A 210 2.02 -0.54 -1.06
N GLY A 211 1.52 0.30 -1.98
CA GLY A 211 0.28 1.08 -1.81
C GLY A 211 0.43 2.54 -2.29
N PHE A 212 1.67 3.07 -2.40
CA PHE A 212 1.87 4.40 -2.97
C PHE A 212 1.53 4.47 -4.47
N GLU A 213 1.58 3.34 -5.17
CA GLU A 213 1.15 3.22 -6.56
C GLU A 213 -0.35 3.42 -6.74
N ASP A 214 -1.17 3.12 -5.73
CA ASP A 214 -2.61 3.37 -5.78
C ASP A 214 -2.94 4.87 -5.86
N ILE A 215 -2.04 5.73 -5.36
CA ILE A 215 -2.22 7.19 -5.42
C ILE A 215 -2.21 7.69 -6.87
N VAL A 216 -1.40 7.07 -7.75
CA VAL A 216 -1.31 7.53 -9.15
C VAL A 216 -2.59 7.20 -9.93
N ASN A 217 -3.33 6.20 -9.51
CA ASN A 217 -4.60 5.82 -10.13
C ASN A 217 -5.73 6.84 -9.87
N VAL A 218 -5.56 7.74 -8.90
CA VAL A 218 -6.50 8.83 -8.63
C VAL A 218 -5.94 10.21 -9.02
N ALA A 219 -4.76 10.27 -9.64
CA ALA A 219 -4.06 11.51 -9.96
C ALA A 219 -4.89 12.48 -10.83
N GLU A 220 -5.70 11.97 -11.76
CA GLU A 220 -6.55 12.77 -12.64
C GLU A 220 -7.67 13.52 -11.88
N GLU A 221 -8.10 12.99 -10.73
CA GLU A 221 -9.19 13.52 -9.92
C GLU A 221 -8.74 14.51 -8.84
N VAL A 222 -7.44 14.75 -8.72
CA VAL A 222 -6.85 15.71 -7.76
C VAL A 222 -6.99 17.13 -8.26
N LYS A 223 -7.35 18.06 -7.33
CA LYS A 223 -7.50 19.50 -7.58
C LYS A 223 -6.16 20.20 -7.65
#